data_b315211faaf8826ace511502c37a7b8e
#
_entry.id   b315211faaf8826ace511502c37a7b8e
#
_cell.length_a   1.000
_cell.length_b   1.000
_cell.length_c   1.000
_cell.angle_alpha   90.00
_cell.angle_beta   90.00
_cell.angle_gamma   90.00
#
_symmetry.space_group_name_H-M   'P 1'
#
loop_
_entity.id
_entity.type
_entity.pdbx_description
1 polymer ?
#
loop_
_entity_poly.entity_id
_entity_poly.type
_entity_poly.pdbx_seq_one_letter_code
_entity_poly.pdbx_strand_id
1 'polypeptide(L)'
;NYTDFIRITNQLNRNNQQEEKAYLEKAQKFYHNISKKYPTFIVAPYNYVELQKNKANKPIYVGEMRGLTAEEFLTEPGGIDIIIDKNYLERNPIAFVNNNEVDRINTHSNELYVLIPEKYKHLISKIKENYEEATRFYLQEEPPNQEIILKEIKVTPILVKNNQRYFTYSTYYGTEENQNMIVDPIAIIMNPHLMSGLFWGNILTENGGLVIDFEHIGVDEPFNLLQTDIRRENLQNVIISTESVYRNVGDAIFRNKKRFIENSVQLALLIVLLTALNSLFVSGIYTLYLKKVFVKKMLGYSIVEQAMDVIFFPIGLELLTLIVTQYWLGINQLNVVFILYLILLNIICFTVFSKRKTKEFFKESIYDY
;
A
#
# COMPACT_ATOMS: atom_id res chain seq x y z
N ASN A 1 18.75 -3.91 -7.91
CA ASN A 1 19.39 -2.61 -7.70
C ASN A 1 18.38 -1.73 -7.00
N TYR A 2 18.66 -1.40 -5.75
CA TYR A 2 17.76 -0.60 -4.92
C TYR A 2 18.24 0.84 -4.99
N THR A 3 17.41 1.69 -5.56
CA THR A 3 17.61 3.13 -5.65
C THR A 3 17.51 3.73 -4.26
N ASP A 4 18.58 4.34 -3.78
CA ASP A 4 18.54 5.11 -2.53
C ASP A 4 17.95 6.48 -2.78
N PHE A 5 16.63 6.57 -2.65
CA PHE A 5 15.94 7.84 -2.55
C PHE A 5 16.06 8.40 -1.15
N ILE A 6 16.36 9.69 -1.04
CA ILE A 6 16.61 10.33 0.22
C ILE A 6 15.64 11.49 0.39
N ARG A 7 15.07 11.54 1.59
CA ARG A 7 14.33 12.69 2.10
C ARG A 7 15.18 13.48 3.08
N ILE A 8 14.90 14.74 3.16
CA ILE A 8 15.54 15.66 4.09
C ILE A 8 14.68 15.75 5.34
N THR A 9 15.31 15.66 6.51
CA THR A 9 14.65 15.86 7.80
C THR A 9 15.10 17.18 8.41
N ASN A 10 14.17 17.96 8.96
CA ASN A 10 14.46 19.21 9.63
C ASN A 10 13.77 19.32 10.99
N GLN A 11 14.31 20.20 11.83
CA GLN A 11 13.66 20.66 13.05
C GLN A 11 13.53 22.20 12.98
N LEU A 12 12.35 22.69 12.63
CA LEU A 12 12.03 24.11 12.65
C LEU A 12 11.46 24.50 14.00
N ASN A 13 12.11 25.47 14.65
CA ASN A 13 11.54 26.18 15.80
C ASN A 13 10.79 27.40 15.28
N ARG A 14 9.46 27.30 15.12
CA ARG A 14 8.61 28.35 14.50
C ARG A 14 8.29 29.55 15.40
N ASN A 15 9.15 29.87 16.36
CA ASN A 15 8.85 30.91 17.35
C ASN A 15 9.15 32.35 16.89
N ASN A 16 9.71 32.55 15.67
CA ASN A 16 10.10 33.90 15.20
C ASN A 16 9.75 34.06 13.70
N GLN A 17 8.80 34.93 13.38
CA GLN A 17 8.33 35.15 11.99
C GLN A 17 9.46 35.65 11.04
N GLN A 18 10.42 36.42 11.53
CA GLN A 18 11.53 36.91 10.69
C GLN A 18 12.49 35.78 10.33
N GLU A 19 12.76 34.86 11.26
CA GLU A 19 13.56 33.66 11.01
C GLU A 19 12.86 32.71 10.07
N GLU A 20 11.54 32.59 10.20
CA GLU A 20 10.72 31.77 9.30
C GLU A 20 10.78 32.27 7.86
N LYS A 21 10.56 33.57 7.62
CA LYS A 21 10.66 34.16 6.28
C LYS A 21 12.04 33.95 5.65
N ALA A 22 13.09 34.23 6.41
CA ALA A 22 14.47 34.01 5.94
C ALA A 22 14.73 32.51 5.62
N TYR A 23 14.13 31.62 6.37
CA TYR A 23 14.21 30.17 6.09
C TYR A 23 13.51 29.81 4.79
N LEU A 24 12.31 30.31 4.52
CA LEU A 24 11.54 30.01 3.31
C LEU A 24 12.30 30.39 2.04
N GLU A 25 12.95 31.57 2.04
CA GLU A 25 13.80 32.01 0.94
C GLU A 25 15.04 31.12 0.72
N LYS A 26 15.66 30.69 1.82
CA LYS A 26 16.81 29.77 1.78
C LYS A 26 16.39 28.37 1.26
N ALA A 27 15.23 27.89 1.67
CA ALA A 27 14.69 26.62 1.23
C ALA A 27 14.47 26.57 -0.29
N GLN A 28 13.92 27.64 -0.86
CA GLN A 28 13.75 27.77 -2.31
C GLN A 28 15.10 27.78 -3.04
N LYS A 29 16.09 28.56 -2.55
CA LYS A 29 17.44 28.60 -3.12
C LYS A 29 18.12 27.24 -3.03
N PHE A 30 18.01 26.58 -1.89
CA PHE A 30 18.55 25.23 -1.71
C PHE A 30 17.98 24.24 -2.71
N TYR A 31 16.64 24.15 -2.83
CA TYR A 31 15.99 23.30 -3.83
C TYR A 31 16.52 23.58 -5.24
N HIS A 32 16.56 24.86 -5.65
CA HIS A 32 17.01 25.24 -6.97
C HIS A 32 18.48 24.84 -7.25
N ASN A 33 19.33 24.89 -6.24
CA ASN A 33 20.73 24.51 -6.36
C ASN A 33 20.93 23.00 -6.44
N ILE A 34 20.22 22.23 -5.60
CA ILE A 34 20.35 20.76 -5.61
C ILE A 34 19.68 20.13 -6.80
N SER A 35 18.55 20.65 -7.29
CA SER A 35 17.85 20.14 -8.46
C SER A 35 18.66 20.28 -9.77
N LYS A 36 19.64 21.20 -9.79
CA LYS A 36 20.62 21.32 -10.89
C LYS A 36 21.76 20.29 -10.83
N LYS A 37 22.06 19.81 -9.63
CA LYS A 37 23.19 18.89 -9.40
C LYS A 37 22.77 17.44 -9.38
N TYR A 38 21.59 17.17 -8.84
CA TYR A 38 21.09 15.83 -8.60
C TYR A 38 19.70 15.64 -9.22
N PRO A 39 19.38 14.46 -9.74
CA PRO A 39 18.04 14.14 -10.13
C PRO A 39 17.12 14.22 -8.89
N THR A 40 16.19 15.16 -8.92
CA THR A 40 15.23 15.40 -7.84
C THR A 40 13.82 15.36 -8.37
N PHE A 41 12.88 14.99 -7.52
CA PHE A 41 11.46 15.14 -7.80
C PHE A 41 10.68 15.47 -6.52
N ILE A 42 9.48 16.00 -6.70
CA ILE A 42 8.57 16.36 -5.61
C ILE A 42 7.35 15.46 -5.64
N VAL A 43 7.01 14.95 -4.45
CA VAL A 43 5.73 14.32 -4.15
C VAL A 43 5.34 14.69 -2.72
N ALA A 44 4.38 15.60 -2.59
CA ALA A 44 3.98 16.19 -1.32
C ALA A 44 2.50 15.91 -1.02
N PRO A 45 2.16 14.76 -0.43
CA PRO A 45 0.80 14.36 -0.12
C PRO A 45 0.43 14.70 1.33
N TYR A 46 0.63 15.95 1.78
CA TYR A 46 0.44 16.37 3.17
C TYR A 46 -0.92 16.06 3.77
N ASN A 47 -1.96 16.05 2.93
CA ASN A 47 -3.33 15.79 3.37
C ASN A 47 -3.61 14.32 3.70
N TYR A 48 -2.72 13.42 3.31
CA TYR A 48 -2.85 11.97 3.48
C TYR A 48 -2.08 11.41 4.67
N VAL A 49 -1.66 12.25 5.61
CA VAL A 49 -1.12 11.79 6.91
C VAL A 49 -2.26 11.15 7.69
N GLU A 50 -2.10 9.87 8.04
CA GLU A 50 -3.05 9.15 8.88
C GLU A 50 -2.94 9.65 10.32
N LEU A 51 -4.02 10.21 10.87
CA LEU A 51 -4.08 10.67 12.26
C LEU A 51 -4.62 9.60 13.19
N GLN A 52 -5.68 8.92 12.78
CA GLN A 52 -6.37 7.89 13.57
C GLN A 52 -7.24 7.00 12.68
N LYS A 53 -7.73 5.91 13.23
CA LYS A 53 -8.71 5.05 12.56
C LYS A 53 -10.10 5.29 13.13
N ASN A 54 -11.12 5.30 12.26
CA ASN A 54 -12.51 5.38 12.67
C ASN A 54 -13.01 4.03 13.25
N LYS A 55 -14.28 3.99 13.71
CA LYS A 55 -14.91 2.78 14.27
C LYS A 55 -14.95 1.59 13.29
N ALA A 56 -14.87 1.84 11.99
CA ALA A 56 -14.82 0.82 10.93
C ALA A 56 -13.38 0.43 10.55
N ASN A 57 -12.38 0.81 11.36
CA ASN A 57 -10.95 0.59 11.13
C ASN A 57 -10.41 1.24 9.85
N LYS A 58 -11.11 2.26 9.32
CA LYS A 58 -10.65 3.04 8.16
C LYS A 58 -9.82 4.24 8.64
N PRO A 59 -8.73 4.58 7.94
CA PRO A 59 -7.92 5.75 8.29
C PRO A 59 -8.72 7.05 8.16
N ILE A 60 -8.45 7.98 9.05
CA ILE A 60 -8.88 9.38 8.95
C ILE A 60 -7.62 10.20 8.67
N TYR A 61 -7.64 10.89 7.56
CA TYR A 61 -6.51 11.71 7.12
C TYR A 61 -6.61 13.16 7.62
N VAL A 62 -5.46 13.84 7.66
CA VAL A 62 -5.38 15.26 8.05
C VAL A 62 -6.36 16.12 7.25
N GLY A 63 -6.49 15.89 5.95
CA GLY A 63 -7.43 16.62 5.10
C GLY A 63 -8.88 16.50 5.56
N GLU A 64 -9.31 15.35 6.08
CA GLU A 64 -10.68 15.11 6.55
C GLU A 64 -10.99 15.85 7.87
N MET A 65 -9.98 16.23 8.65
CA MET A 65 -10.15 16.95 9.92
C MET A 65 -10.45 18.45 9.74
N ARG A 66 -10.41 18.96 8.52
CA ARG A 66 -10.65 20.38 8.24
C ARG A 66 -12.13 20.79 8.32
N GLY A 67 -13.02 19.87 8.57
CA GLY A 67 -14.46 20.13 8.66
C GLY A 67 -15.13 20.45 7.33
N LEU A 68 -14.50 20.08 6.23
CA LEU A 68 -15.02 20.27 4.88
C LEU A 68 -16.23 19.37 4.63
N THR A 69 -17.19 19.86 3.85
CA THR A 69 -18.25 19.01 3.29
C THR A 69 -17.65 17.99 2.31
N ALA A 70 -18.39 16.95 1.96
CA ALA A 70 -17.93 15.94 1.00
C ALA A 70 -17.56 16.54 -0.38
N GLU A 71 -18.24 17.59 -0.81
CA GLU A 71 -17.95 18.27 -2.07
C GLU A 71 -16.73 19.19 -1.94
N GLU A 72 -16.63 19.97 -0.86
CA GLU A 72 -15.45 20.80 -0.58
C GLU A 72 -14.19 19.94 -0.44
N PHE A 73 -14.28 18.79 0.22
CA PHE A 73 -13.17 17.85 0.31
C PHE A 73 -12.66 17.37 -1.07
N LEU A 74 -13.52 17.34 -2.08
CA LEU A 74 -13.15 17.00 -3.46
C LEU A 74 -12.71 18.20 -4.31
N THR A 75 -13.03 19.43 -3.91
CA THR A 75 -12.85 20.61 -4.78
C THR A 75 -11.92 21.66 -4.20
N GLU A 76 -11.70 21.66 -2.87
CA GLU A 76 -10.86 22.63 -2.19
C GLU A 76 -9.40 22.17 -2.10
N PRO A 77 -8.42 23.06 -2.20
CA PRO A 77 -7.04 22.79 -1.82
C PRO A 77 -6.95 22.33 -0.37
N GLY A 78 -6.17 21.30 -0.14
CA GLY A 78 -6.06 20.66 1.17
C GLY A 78 -7.06 19.56 1.45
N GLY A 79 -7.89 19.18 0.47
CA GLY A 79 -8.76 18.00 0.50
C GLY A 79 -8.03 16.73 0.02
N ILE A 80 -8.44 16.23 -1.14
CA ILE A 80 -7.82 15.03 -1.75
C ILE A 80 -6.64 15.34 -2.66
N ASP A 81 -6.02 16.48 -2.53
CA ASP A 81 -4.95 16.90 -3.41
C ASP A 81 -3.56 16.45 -2.93
N ILE A 82 -2.68 16.34 -3.91
CA ILE A 82 -1.23 16.14 -3.72
C ILE A 82 -0.49 17.11 -4.63
N ILE A 83 0.74 17.46 -4.26
CA ILE A 83 1.62 18.25 -5.14
C ILE A 83 2.71 17.32 -5.67
N ILE A 84 2.88 17.30 -6.98
CA ILE A 84 3.93 16.56 -7.69
C ILE A 84 4.62 17.48 -8.69
N ASP A 85 5.81 17.13 -9.12
CA ASP A 85 6.46 17.83 -10.23
C ASP A 85 6.51 17.00 -11.54
N LYS A 86 7.03 17.57 -12.59
CA LYS A 86 7.15 16.90 -13.89
C LYS A 86 8.12 15.70 -13.80
N ASN A 87 9.18 15.80 -13.01
CA ASN A 87 10.15 14.72 -12.84
C ASN A 87 9.52 13.50 -12.16
N TYR A 88 8.56 13.74 -11.23
CA TYR A 88 7.77 12.67 -10.65
C TYR A 88 6.97 11.91 -11.71
N LEU A 89 6.31 12.61 -12.66
CA LEU A 89 5.52 11.98 -13.73
C LEU A 89 6.38 11.16 -14.70
N GLU A 90 7.62 11.58 -14.94
CA GLU A 90 8.56 10.83 -15.77
C GLU A 90 8.94 9.48 -15.15
N ARG A 91 9.01 9.42 -13.81
CA ARG A 91 9.31 8.18 -13.05
C ARG A 91 8.08 7.33 -12.76
N ASN A 92 6.96 7.98 -12.54
CA ASN A 92 5.70 7.35 -12.17
C ASN A 92 4.64 7.73 -13.21
N PRO A 93 4.64 7.10 -14.39
CA PRO A 93 3.77 7.48 -15.49
C PRO A 93 2.30 7.29 -15.11
N ILE A 94 1.51 8.33 -15.32
CA ILE A 94 0.08 8.39 -15.10
C ILE A 94 -0.63 8.36 -16.45
N ALA A 95 -1.72 7.63 -16.56
CA ALA A 95 -2.47 7.53 -17.81
C ALA A 95 -3.41 8.74 -17.98
N PHE A 96 -3.14 9.54 -18.99
CA PHE A 96 -3.97 10.68 -19.39
C PHE A 96 -5.16 10.20 -20.23
N VAL A 97 -6.25 10.97 -20.21
CA VAL A 97 -7.39 10.73 -21.12
C VAL A 97 -6.96 11.05 -22.56
N ASN A 98 -6.24 12.17 -22.77
CA ASN A 98 -5.64 12.56 -24.03
C ASN A 98 -4.11 12.48 -23.93
N ASN A 99 -3.46 11.61 -24.66
CA ASN A 99 -2.03 11.32 -24.54
C ASN A 99 -1.09 12.51 -24.80
N ASN A 100 -1.56 13.55 -25.48
CA ASN A 100 -0.71 14.72 -25.86
C ASN A 100 -0.73 15.83 -24.79
N GLU A 101 -1.39 15.64 -23.64
CA GLU A 101 -1.53 16.70 -22.64
C GLU A 101 -0.29 16.84 -21.74
N VAL A 102 0.54 15.81 -21.62
CA VAL A 102 1.81 15.89 -20.86
C VAL A 102 2.76 16.91 -21.45
N ASP A 103 2.83 16.97 -22.78
CA ASP A 103 3.74 17.87 -23.50
C ASP A 103 3.34 19.35 -23.37
N ARG A 104 2.08 19.61 -23.00
CA ARG A 104 1.55 20.96 -22.77
C ARG A 104 1.93 21.53 -21.42
N ILE A 105 2.37 20.70 -20.47
CA ILE A 105 2.73 21.16 -19.13
C ILE A 105 3.96 22.05 -19.18
N ASN A 106 3.75 23.36 -19.02
CA ASN A 106 4.78 24.38 -18.97
C ASN A 106 4.88 24.99 -17.58
N THR A 107 5.84 24.59 -16.81
CA THR A 107 6.05 25.06 -15.42
C THR A 107 6.76 26.44 -15.32
N HIS A 108 6.94 27.13 -16.43
CA HIS A 108 7.52 28.48 -16.50
C HIS A 108 6.48 29.56 -16.88
N SER A 109 5.22 29.21 -16.95
CA SER A 109 4.10 30.14 -17.24
C SER A 109 3.36 30.51 -15.96
N ASN A 110 2.43 31.48 -16.07
CA ASN A 110 1.49 31.80 -14.96
C ASN A 110 0.33 30.79 -14.89
N GLU A 111 0.53 29.55 -15.36
CA GLU A 111 -0.48 28.49 -15.36
C GLU A 111 -0.14 27.44 -14.31
N LEU A 112 -1.14 27.11 -13.51
CA LEU A 112 -1.10 25.96 -12.60
C LEU A 112 -1.84 24.78 -13.24
N TYR A 113 -1.13 23.71 -13.52
CA TYR A 113 -1.74 22.50 -14.08
C TYR A 113 -2.24 21.59 -12.97
N VAL A 114 -3.50 21.14 -13.11
CA VAL A 114 -4.13 20.27 -12.12
C VAL A 114 -4.64 19.01 -12.81
N LEU A 115 -4.12 17.86 -12.43
CA LEU A 115 -4.55 16.55 -12.93
C LEU A 115 -5.80 16.12 -12.17
N ILE A 116 -6.88 15.90 -12.88
CA ILE A 116 -8.20 15.58 -12.32
C ILE A 116 -8.62 14.19 -12.82
N PRO A 117 -8.90 13.22 -11.94
CA PRO A 117 -9.48 11.94 -12.34
C PRO A 117 -10.79 12.12 -13.09
N GLU A 118 -10.99 11.37 -14.18
CA GLU A 118 -12.18 11.50 -15.07
C GLU A 118 -13.51 11.42 -14.31
N LYS A 119 -13.56 10.64 -13.22
CA LYS A 119 -14.75 10.55 -12.36
C LYS A 119 -15.18 11.89 -11.74
N TYR A 120 -14.26 12.85 -11.60
CA TYR A 120 -14.51 14.19 -11.06
C TYR A 120 -14.66 15.24 -12.16
N LYS A 121 -14.83 14.84 -13.42
CA LYS A 121 -15.00 15.74 -14.56
C LYS A 121 -16.13 16.76 -14.37
N HIS A 122 -17.20 16.37 -13.68
CA HIS A 122 -18.32 17.25 -13.39
C HIS A 122 -18.00 18.38 -12.41
N LEU A 123 -16.91 18.30 -11.66
CA LEU A 123 -16.45 19.29 -10.67
C LEU A 123 -15.36 20.23 -11.21
N ILE A 124 -14.92 20.09 -12.47
CA ILE A 124 -13.80 20.85 -13.05
C ILE A 124 -13.92 22.36 -12.85
N SER A 125 -15.10 22.94 -13.11
CA SER A 125 -15.29 24.39 -13.01
C SER A 125 -15.07 24.87 -11.58
N LYS A 126 -15.56 24.15 -10.60
CA LYS A 126 -15.43 24.48 -9.18
C LYS A 126 -13.99 24.27 -8.69
N ILE A 127 -13.35 23.15 -9.07
CA ILE A 127 -11.95 22.89 -8.78
C ILE A 127 -11.08 24.02 -9.32
N LYS A 128 -11.29 24.41 -10.59
CA LYS A 128 -10.55 25.48 -11.22
C LYS A 128 -10.67 26.80 -10.44
N GLU A 129 -11.88 27.22 -10.11
CA GLU A 129 -12.15 28.44 -9.37
C GLU A 129 -11.48 28.43 -7.98
N ASN A 130 -11.69 27.38 -7.21
CA ASN A 130 -11.14 27.23 -5.86
C ASN A 130 -9.61 27.23 -5.86
N TYR A 131 -8.98 26.53 -6.80
CA TYR A 131 -7.51 26.50 -6.90
C TYR A 131 -6.92 27.81 -7.43
N GLU A 132 -7.62 28.53 -8.30
CA GLU A 132 -7.19 29.88 -8.71
C GLU A 132 -7.26 30.87 -7.54
N GLU A 133 -8.34 30.87 -6.78
CA GLU A 133 -8.53 31.72 -5.62
C GLU A 133 -7.49 31.41 -4.53
N ALA A 134 -7.34 30.17 -4.17
CA ALA A 134 -6.36 29.75 -3.17
C ALA A 134 -4.91 30.08 -3.58
N THR A 135 -4.56 29.87 -4.85
CA THR A 135 -3.22 30.21 -5.35
C THR A 135 -2.96 31.70 -5.24
N ARG A 136 -3.93 32.55 -5.63
CA ARG A 136 -3.82 34.00 -5.46
C ARG A 136 -3.69 34.40 -4.01
N PHE A 137 -4.49 33.81 -3.12
CA PHE A 137 -4.43 34.08 -1.67
C PHE A 137 -3.04 33.73 -1.09
N TYR A 138 -2.55 32.52 -1.33
CA TYR A 138 -1.23 32.12 -0.81
C TYR A 138 -0.08 32.99 -1.34
N LEU A 139 -0.15 33.43 -2.58
CA LEU A 139 0.88 34.29 -3.17
C LEU A 139 0.78 35.76 -2.69
N GLN A 140 -0.39 36.20 -2.24
CA GLN A 140 -0.55 37.51 -1.61
C GLN A 140 -0.01 37.53 -0.19
N GLU A 141 -0.28 36.51 0.58
CA GLU A 141 0.19 36.39 1.97
C GLU A 141 1.70 36.13 2.07
N GLU A 142 2.21 35.31 1.16
CA GLU A 142 3.61 34.89 1.13
C GLU A 142 4.18 35.01 -0.30
N PRO A 143 4.45 36.22 -0.75
CA PRO A 143 4.90 36.41 -2.13
C PRO A 143 6.26 35.73 -2.35
N PRO A 144 6.42 35.00 -3.45
CA PRO A 144 7.73 34.55 -3.88
C PRO A 144 8.61 35.75 -4.23
N ASN A 145 9.94 35.55 -4.28
CA ASN A 145 10.90 36.63 -4.56
C ASN A 145 10.81 37.28 -5.98
N GLN A 146 9.78 36.92 -6.76
CA GLN A 146 9.55 37.43 -8.11
C GLN A 146 8.20 38.13 -8.18
N GLU A 147 8.15 39.28 -8.90
CA GLU A 147 6.89 39.95 -9.19
C GLU A 147 5.99 39.05 -10.06
N ILE A 148 4.88 38.61 -9.47
CA ILE A 148 3.86 37.82 -10.14
C ILE A 148 2.63 38.72 -10.34
N ILE A 149 2.13 38.73 -11.59
CA ILE A 149 0.86 39.39 -11.89
C ILE A 149 -0.28 38.47 -11.47
N LEU A 150 -0.77 38.62 -10.23
CA LEU A 150 -1.79 37.77 -9.62
C LEU A 150 -3.06 37.62 -10.46
N LYS A 151 -3.42 38.63 -11.27
CA LYS A 151 -4.60 38.61 -12.14
C LYS A 151 -4.44 37.67 -13.35
N GLU A 152 -3.21 37.32 -13.71
CA GLU A 152 -2.92 36.46 -14.88
C GLU A 152 -2.81 34.97 -14.51
N ILE A 153 -2.93 34.66 -13.23
CA ILE A 153 -2.86 33.27 -12.76
C ILE A 153 -4.09 32.49 -13.28
N LYS A 154 -3.84 31.41 -13.96
CA LYS A 154 -4.85 30.50 -14.48
C LYS A 154 -4.61 29.07 -14.02
N VAL A 155 -5.68 28.36 -13.72
CA VAL A 155 -5.65 26.91 -13.50
C VAL A 155 -6.07 26.20 -14.78
N THR A 156 -5.22 25.31 -15.26
CA THR A 156 -5.47 24.49 -16.45
C THR A 156 -5.70 23.04 -16.02
N PRO A 157 -6.98 22.58 -16.03
CA PRO A 157 -7.32 21.23 -15.67
C PRO A 157 -6.92 20.25 -16.78
N ILE A 158 -6.33 19.13 -16.39
CA ILE A 158 -5.95 18.01 -17.27
C ILE A 158 -6.64 16.75 -16.77
N LEU A 159 -7.39 16.05 -17.64
CA LEU A 159 -8.07 14.82 -17.27
C LEU A 159 -7.12 13.62 -17.31
N VAL A 160 -7.10 12.87 -16.21
CA VAL A 160 -6.42 11.57 -16.11
C VAL A 160 -7.44 10.43 -15.97
N LYS A 161 -7.06 9.23 -16.40
CA LYS A 161 -7.92 8.05 -16.28
C LYS A 161 -8.16 7.73 -14.80
N ASN A 162 -9.28 7.05 -14.50
CA ASN A 162 -9.59 6.60 -13.15
C ASN A 162 -8.66 5.46 -12.70
N ASN A 163 -8.61 5.21 -11.39
CA ASN A 163 -7.81 4.18 -10.72
C ASN A 163 -6.29 4.38 -10.89
N GLN A 164 -5.85 5.65 -11.04
CA GLN A 164 -4.43 5.97 -11.05
C GLN A 164 -3.87 5.92 -9.63
N ARG A 165 -2.69 5.31 -9.51
CA ARG A 165 -2.00 5.13 -8.24
C ARG A 165 -0.75 6.01 -8.20
N TYR A 166 -0.64 6.83 -7.17
CA TYR A 166 0.49 7.72 -6.94
C TYR A 166 1.32 7.16 -5.80
N PHE A 167 2.55 6.76 -6.09
CA PHE A 167 3.47 6.26 -5.08
C PHE A 167 4.05 7.42 -4.28
N THR A 168 3.96 7.36 -2.94
CA THR A 168 4.29 8.50 -2.08
C THR A 168 5.77 8.57 -1.67
N TYR A 169 6.55 7.55 -1.94
CA TYR A 169 7.93 7.42 -1.46
C TYR A 169 8.05 7.60 0.06
N SER A 170 6.99 7.31 0.79
CA SER A 170 6.92 7.46 2.25
C SER A 170 6.05 6.39 2.86
N THR A 171 6.38 5.98 4.08
CA THR A 171 5.55 5.10 4.90
C THR A 171 4.52 5.86 5.74
N TYR A 172 4.60 7.19 5.75
CA TYR A 172 3.68 8.05 6.52
C TYR A 172 2.39 8.39 5.76
N TYR A 173 2.36 8.18 4.44
CA TYR A 173 1.25 8.57 3.58
C TYR A 173 0.58 7.37 2.92
N GLY A 174 -0.73 7.42 2.85
CA GLY A 174 -1.53 6.32 2.34
C GLY A 174 -1.75 5.23 3.40
N THR A 175 -2.45 4.16 3.05
CA THR A 175 -2.68 3.02 3.93
C THR A 175 -1.74 1.86 3.61
N GLU A 176 -1.44 1.01 4.59
CA GLU A 176 -0.74 -0.26 4.34
C GLU A 176 -1.51 -1.14 3.35
N GLU A 177 -2.85 -1.08 3.36
CA GLU A 177 -3.72 -1.79 2.41
C GLU A 177 -3.48 -1.35 0.96
N ASN A 178 -3.18 -0.07 0.74
CA ASN A 178 -2.88 0.51 -0.56
C ASN A 178 -1.37 0.52 -0.87
N GLN A 179 -0.53 -0.15 -0.06
CA GLN A 179 0.92 -0.23 -0.24
C GLN A 179 1.58 1.17 -0.28
N ASN A 180 1.12 2.09 0.56
CA ASN A 180 1.56 3.49 0.62
C ASN A 180 1.35 4.24 -0.70
N MET A 181 0.34 3.85 -1.46
CA MET A 181 -0.11 4.55 -2.66
C MET A 181 -1.40 5.33 -2.38
N ILE A 182 -1.54 6.46 -3.04
CA ILE A 182 -2.76 7.25 -3.06
C ILE A 182 -3.48 6.97 -4.38
N VAL A 183 -4.78 6.70 -4.29
CA VAL A 183 -5.59 6.37 -5.47
C VAL A 183 -6.44 7.57 -5.85
N ASP A 184 -6.33 8.00 -7.11
CA ASP A 184 -7.13 9.07 -7.71
C ASP A 184 -7.15 10.39 -6.92
N PRO A 185 -6.01 10.93 -6.45
CA PRO A 185 -5.99 12.27 -5.90
C PRO A 185 -6.18 13.30 -7.01
N ILE A 186 -6.50 14.53 -6.62
CA ILE A 186 -6.26 15.69 -7.48
C ILE A 186 -4.78 16.02 -7.39
N ALA A 187 -4.04 15.95 -8.50
CA ALA A 187 -2.60 16.19 -8.46
C ALA A 187 -2.25 17.55 -9.06
N ILE A 188 -1.67 18.42 -8.23
CA ILE A 188 -1.18 19.74 -8.63
C ILE A 188 0.23 19.58 -9.19
N ILE A 189 0.45 20.00 -10.42
CA ILE A 189 1.80 20.04 -10.98
C ILE A 189 2.52 21.28 -10.46
N MET A 190 3.56 21.04 -9.68
CA MET A 190 4.37 22.09 -9.09
C MET A 190 4.92 23.01 -10.17
N ASN A 191 4.58 24.29 -10.06
CA ASN A 191 5.16 25.37 -10.84
C ASN A 191 5.98 26.26 -9.88
N PRO A 192 7.32 26.28 -10.00
CA PRO A 192 8.18 27.00 -9.06
C PRO A 192 7.85 28.49 -8.88
N HIS A 193 7.24 29.10 -9.90
CA HIS A 193 6.84 30.51 -9.86
C HIS A 193 5.55 30.76 -9.07
N LEU A 194 4.70 29.74 -8.96
CA LEU A 194 3.37 29.82 -8.34
C LEU A 194 3.31 29.17 -6.95
N MET A 195 4.44 28.72 -6.42
CA MET A 195 4.51 28.14 -5.06
C MET A 195 4.83 29.21 -4.02
N SER A 196 4.05 29.23 -2.94
CA SER A 196 4.27 30.14 -1.81
C SER A 196 5.54 29.80 -1.05
N GLY A 197 6.01 30.76 -0.22
CA GLY A 197 7.14 30.54 0.68
C GLY A 197 6.91 29.32 1.59
N LEU A 198 5.72 29.19 2.16
CA LEU A 198 5.35 28.07 3.03
C LEU A 198 5.52 26.71 2.34
N PHE A 199 5.18 26.60 1.07
CA PHE A 199 5.43 25.38 0.29
C PHE A 199 6.92 25.00 0.29
N TRP A 200 7.79 25.97 0.02
CA TRP A 200 9.24 25.74 -0.01
C TRP A 200 9.81 25.30 1.34
N GLY A 201 9.28 25.87 2.42
CA GLY A 201 9.64 25.43 3.76
C GLY A 201 9.19 24.00 4.05
N ASN A 202 7.97 23.66 3.66
CA ASN A 202 7.38 22.38 3.96
C ASN A 202 8.02 21.21 3.19
N ILE A 203 8.49 21.40 1.95
CA ILE A 203 9.13 20.31 1.18
C ILE A 203 10.44 19.81 1.80
N LEU A 204 11.07 20.61 2.67
CA LEU A 204 12.30 20.25 3.39
C LEU A 204 12.03 19.68 4.79
N THR A 205 10.76 19.48 5.19
CA THR A 205 10.44 18.90 6.51
C THR A 205 10.55 17.38 6.50
N GLU A 206 10.51 16.75 7.67
CA GLU A 206 10.52 15.29 7.84
C GLU A 206 9.45 14.59 7.02
N ASN A 207 8.26 15.19 6.95
CA ASN A 207 7.16 14.73 6.11
C ASN A 207 7.13 15.44 4.75
N GLY A 208 8.24 16.07 4.36
CA GLY A 208 8.34 16.86 3.14
C GLY A 208 8.37 16.02 1.88
N GLY A 209 8.06 16.67 0.79
CA GLY A 209 7.89 16.05 -0.51
C GLY A 209 9.14 15.98 -1.37
N LEU A 210 10.28 16.56 -0.96
CA LEU A 210 11.49 16.55 -1.76
C LEU A 210 12.21 15.21 -1.67
N VAL A 211 12.35 14.57 -2.80
CA VAL A 211 13.08 13.30 -2.97
C VAL A 211 14.27 13.53 -3.90
N ILE A 212 15.43 13.04 -3.48
CA ILE A 212 16.69 13.12 -4.25
C ILE A 212 17.08 11.69 -4.63
N ASP A 213 17.40 11.50 -5.90
CA ASP A 213 17.83 10.20 -6.43
C ASP A 213 19.35 10.12 -6.45
N PHE A 214 19.90 9.26 -5.63
CA PHE A 214 21.33 8.98 -5.56
C PHE A 214 21.73 7.63 -6.17
N GLU A 215 20.81 6.92 -6.84
CA GLU A 215 21.04 5.60 -7.40
C GLU A 215 22.37 5.46 -8.17
N HIS A 216 22.69 6.49 -8.94
CA HIS A 216 23.85 6.45 -9.83
C HIS A 216 25.12 7.01 -9.21
N ILE A 217 25.05 7.53 -7.98
CA ILE A 217 26.19 8.21 -7.35
C ILE A 217 27.00 7.28 -6.45
N GLY A 218 26.40 6.15 -6.03
CA GLY A 218 27.10 5.09 -5.27
C GLY A 218 27.67 5.55 -3.93
N VAL A 219 26.96 6.40 -3.21
CA VAL A 219 27.45 7.05 -1.98
C VAL A 219 26.87 6.37 -0.77
N ASP A 220 27.73 5.94 0.14
CA ASP A 220 27.32 5.32 1.41
C ASP A 220 26.65 6.32 2.37
N GLU A 221 27.00 7.61 2.28
CA GLU A 221 26.47 8.68 3.13
C GLU A 221 26.03 9.91 2.32
N PRO A 222 24.84 9.88 1.72
CA PRO A 222 24.31 10.97 0.89
C PRO A 222 24.22 12.33 1.60
N PHE A 223 24.01 12.33 2.92
CA PHE A 223 23.97 13.57 3.72
C PHE A 223 25.28 14.35 3.60
N ASN A 224 26.43 13.66 3.55
CA ASN A 224 27.74 14.32 3.44
C ASN A 224 27.88 15.08 2.12
N LEU A 225 27.31 14.59 1.03
CA LEU A 225 27.31 15.29 -0.26
C LEU A 225 26.51 16.59 -0.21
N LEU A 226 25.38 16.58 0.51
CA LEU A 226 24.51 17.76 0.65
C LEU A 226 25.06 18.80 1.61
N GLN A 227 26.02 18.46 2.48
CA GLN A 227 26.53 19.38 3.50
C GLN A 227 27.09 20.69 2.94
N THR A 228 27.75 20.63 1.77
CA THR A 228 28.29 21.83 1.13
C THR A 228 27.16 22.79 0.72
N ASP A 229 26.08 22.26 0.18
CA ASP A 229 24.93 23.06 -0.26
C ASP A 229 24.11 23.55 0.95
N ILE A 230 23.95 22.69 1.97
CA ILE A 230 23.31 23.05 3.24
C ILE A 230 24.03 24.22 3.93
N ARG A 231 25.37 24.17 3.98
CA ARG A 231 26.18 25.25 4.57
C ARG A 231 26.13 26.54 3.75
N ARG A 232 26.17 26.43 2.42
CA ARG A 232 26.09 27.58 1.53
C ARG A 232 24.81 28.39 1.73
N GLU A 233 23.69 27.70 1.94
CA GLU A 233 22.39 28.35 2.18
C GLU A 233 22.12 28.64 3.68
N ASN A 234 23.09 28.38 4.56
CA ASN A 234 22.95 28.51 6.02
C ASN A 234 21.75 27.75 6.59
N LEU A 235 21.57 26.49 6.16
CA LEU A 235 20.49 25.59 6.60
C LEU A 235 20.97 24.48 7.56
N GLN A 236 22.22 24.53 8.04
CA GLN A 236 22.81 23.47 8.87
C GLN A 236 22.11 23.27 10.23
N ASN A 237 21.43 24.29 10.73
CA ASN A 237 20.66 24.23 11.98
C ASN A 237 19.23 23.71 11.73
N VAL A 238 18.83 23.56 10.48
CA VAL A 238 17.49 23.14 10.07
C VAL A 238 17.53 21.77 9.48
N ILE A 239 18.41 21.53 8.49
CA ILE A 239 18.57 20.22 7.85
C ILE A 239 19.61 19.44 8.62
N ILE A 240 19.15 18.51 9.45
CA ILE A 240 19.99 17.76 10.39
C ILE A 240 20.39 16.37 9.89
N SER A 241 19.59 15.80 9.01
CA SER A 241 19.86 14.47 8.45
C SER A 241 19.11 14.25 7.13
N THR A 242 19.39 13.14 6.52
CA THR A 242 18.64 12.61 5.39
C THR A 242 18.08 11.24 5.74
N GLU A 243 16.92 10.93 5.24
CA GLU A 243 16.25 9.66 5.46
C GLU A 243 16.21 8.86 4.15
N SER A 244 16.71 7.63 4.19
CA SER A 244 16.59 6.74 3.04
C SER A 244 15.16 6.21 2.94
N VAL A 245 14.51 6.52 1.83
CA VAL A 245 13.17 5.96 1.52
C VAL A 245 13.22 4.43 1.50
N TYR A 246 14.29 3.85 0.97
CA TYR A 246 14.48 2.41 0.94
C TYR A 246 14.58 1.79 2.34
N ARG A 247 15.33 2.41 3.24
CA ARG A 247 15.53 1.88 4.59
C ARG A 247 14.20 1.76 5.32
N ASN A 248 13.35 2.77 5.24
CA ASN A 248 12.03 2.77 5.88
C ASN A 248 11.07 1.76 5.24
N VAL A 249 11.01 1.73 3.90
CA VAL A 249 10.20 0.76 3.17
C VAL A 249 10.80 -0.65 3.31
N GLY A 250 12.13 -0.78 3.30
CA GLY A 250 12.86 -2.03 3.47
C GLY A 250 12.55 -2.72 4.79
N ASP A 251 12.52 -1.97 5.90
CA ASP A 251 12.17 -2.50 7.22
C ASP A 251 10.71 -2.98 7.26
N ALA A 252 9.80 -2.28 6.63
CA ALA A 252 8.40 -2.70 6.50
C ALA A 252 8.27 -3.98 5.65
N ILE A 253 8.95 -4.03 4.50
CA ILE A 253 9.00 -5.21 3.63
C ILE A 253 9.63 -6.39 4.37
N PHE A 254 10.74 -6.17 5.09
CA PHE A 254 11.40 -7.22 5.85
C PHE A 254 10.49 -7.78 6.97
N ARG A 255 9.81 -6.90 7.74
CA ARG A 255 8.83 -7.32 8.74
C ARG A 255 7.68 -8.10 8.13
N ASN A 256 7.13 -7.65 7.01
CA ASN A 256 6.03 -8.33 6.32
C ASN A 256 6.48 -9.68 5.75
N LYS A 257 7.68 -9.74 5.15
CA LYS A 257 8.27 -11.00 4.67
C LYS A 257 8.51 -12.00 5.81
N LYS A 258 9.02 -11.53 6.95
CA LYS A 258 9.22 -12.34 8.15
C LYS A 258 7.87 -12.89 8.65
N ARG A 259 6.84 -12.04 8.81
CA ARG A 259 5.48 -12.47 9.20
C ARG A 259 4.89 -13.47 8.21
N PHE A 260 5.09 -13.24 6.91
CA PHE A 260 4.61 -14.17 5.88
C PHE A 260 5.26 -15.56 6.02
N ILE A 261 6.58 -15.61 6.25
CA ILE A 261 7.31 -16.87 6.47
C ILE A 261 6.81 -17.55 7.76
N GLU A 262 6.69 -16.83 8.87
CA GLU A 262 6.19 -17.34 10.14
C GLU A 262 4.79 -17.91 10.01
N ASN A 263 3.86 -17.19 9.38
CA ASN A 263 2.49 -17.65 9.13
C ASN A 263 2.45 -18.88 8.20
N SER A 264 3.34 -18.92 7.19
CA SER A 264 3.43 -20.05 6.27
C SER A 264 3.93 -21.32 6.97
N VAL A 265 4.91 -21.20 7.86
CA VAL A 265 5.41 -22.33 8.68
C VAL A 265 4.33 -22.80 9.64
N GLN A 266 3.61 -21.89 10.32
CA GLN A 266 2.51 -22.23 11.21
C GLN A 266 1.40 -22.97 10.45
N LEU A 267 1.03 -22.49 9.27
CA LEU A 267 0.02 -23.14 8.41
C LEU A 267 0.48 -24.54 8.00
N ALA A 268 1.74 -24.71 7.59
CA ALA A 268 2.28 -26.03 7.24
C ALA A 268 2.23 -27.01 8.42
N LEU A 269 2.62 -26.58 9.62
CA LEU A 269 2.54 -27.38 10.84
C LEU A 269 1.09 -27.77 11.17
N LEU A 270 0.16 -26.82 11.03
CA LEU A 270 -1.27 -27.09 11.23
C LEU A 270 -1.80 -28.14 10.27
N ILE A 271 -1.44 -28.06 8.99
CA ILE A 271 -1.83 -29.04 7.97
C ILE A 271 -1.29 -30.43 8.32
N VAL A 272 -0.03 -30.53 8.74
CA VAL A 272 0.59 -31.81 9.17
C VAL A 272 -0.16 -32.39 10.37
N LEU A 273 -0.44 -31.56 11.38
CA LEU A 273 -1.17 -31.98 12.58
C LEU A 273 -2.59 -32.47 12.23
N LEU A 274 -3.33 -31.71 11.44
CA LEU A 274 -4.67 -32.09 10.99
C LEU A 274 -4.67 -33.36 10.17
N THR A 275 -3.67 -33.53 9.29
CA THR A 275 -3.50 -34.77 8.52
C THR A 275 -3.28 -35.99 9.43
N ALA A 276 -2.44 -35.84 10.44
CA ALA A 276 -2.17 -36.91 11.43
C ALA A 276 -3.42 -37.25 12.25
N LEU A 277 -4.12 -36.23 12.77
CA LEU A 277 -5.34 -36.42 13.54
C LEU A 277 -6.45 -37.06 12.72
N ASN A 278 -6.65 -36.63 11.48
CA ASN A 278 -7.63 -37.20 10.57
C ASN A 278 -7.29 -38.66 10.24
N SER A 279 -6.01 -38.96 10.00
CA SER A 279 -5.56 -40.36 9.76
C SER A 279 -5.85 -41.25 10.97
N LEU A 280 -5.58 -40.78 12.18
CA LEU A 280 -5.88 -41.51 13.41
C LEU A 280 -7.39 -41.73 13.60
N PHE A 281 -8.19 -40.71 13.31
CA PHE A 281 -9.65 -40.80 13.39
C PHE A 281 -10.23 -41.81 12.42
N VAL A 282 -9.84 -41.75 11.14
CA VAL A 282 -10.27 -42.74 10.10
C VAL A 282 -9.80 -44.15 10.45
N SER A 283 -8.56 -44.29 10.95
CA SER A 283 -8.03 -45.58 11.41
C SER A 283 -8.85 -46.17 12.57
N GLY A 284 -9.23 -45.33 13.53
CA GLY A 284 -10.09 -45.74 14.65
C GLY A 284 -11.47 -46.22 14.19
N ILE A 285 -12.13 -45.44 13.33
CA ILE A 285 -13.42 -45.83 12.76
C ILE A 285 -13.28 -47.15 11.92
N TYR A 286 -12.24 -47.23 11.12
CA TYR A 286 -11.97 -48.43 10.34
C TYR A 286 -11.86 -49.68 11.24
N THR A 287 -11.15 -49.58 12.36
CA THR A 287 -10.98 -50.67 13.34
C THR A 287 -12.33 -51.10 13.94
N LEU A 288 -13.21 -50.15 14.26
CA LEU A 288 -14.56 -50.44 14.76
C LEU A 288 -15.42 -51.22 13.74
N TYR A 289 -15.28 -50.86 12.46
CA TYR A 289 -16.07 -51.50 11.39
C TYR A 289 -15.34 -52.64 10.67
N LEU A 290 -14.15 -53.05 11.13
CA LEU A 290 -13.28 -54.03 10.45
C LEU A 290 -14.00 -55.30 10.07
N LYS A 291 -14.73 -55.91 10.99
CA LYS A 291 -15.49 -57.16 10.73
C LYS A 291 -16.52 -56.97 9.62
N LYS A 292 -17.27 -55.86 9.63
CA LYS A 292 -18.30 -55.55 8.63
C LYS A 292 -17.67 -55.31 7.24
N VAL A 293 -16.60 -54.56 7.18
CA VAL A 293 -15.84 -54.27 5.93
C VAL A 293 -15.28 -55.61 5.36
N PHE A 294 -14.74 -56.44 6.24
CA PHE A 294 -14.21 -57.73 5.83
C PHE A 294 -15.30 -58.68 5.24
N VAL A 295 -16.45 -58.81 5.89
CA VAL A 295 -17.58 -59.60 5.39
C VAL A 295 -18.05 -59.08 4.02
N LYS A 296 -18.22 -57.77 3.88
CA LYS A 296 -18.56 -57.14 2.59
C LYS A 296 -17.54 -57.48 1.50
N LYS A 297 -16.24 -57.43 1.84
CA LYS A 297 -15.17 -57.80 0.91
C LYS A 297 -15.23 -59.27 0.47
N MET A 298 -15.49 -60.19 1.40
CA MET A 298 -15.65 -61.60 1.08
C MET A 298 -16.87 -61.86 0.20
N LEU A 299 -17.93 -61.06 0.34
CA LEU A 299 -19.13 -61.14 -0.48
C LEU A 299 -19.00 -60.45 -1.85
N GLY A 300 -17.80 -59.90 -2.18
CA GLY A 300 -17.54 -59.28 -3.49
C GLY A 300 -18.03 -57.85 -3.63
N TYR A 301 -18.40 -57.16 -2.55
CA TYR A 301 -18.81 -55.73 -2.59
C TYR A 301 -17.68 -54.83 -3.12
N SER A 302 -18.03 -53.82 -3.87
CA SER A 302 -17.09 -52.84 -4.39
C SER A 302 -16.38 -52.07 -3.26
N ILE A 303 -15.20 -51.50 -3.55
CA ILE A 303 -14.43 -50.70 -2.59
C ILE A 303 -15.26 -49.52 -2.10
N VAL A 304 -16.09 -48.92 -2.94
CA VAL A 304 -16.96 -47.79 -2.58
C VAL A 304 -18.01 -48.23 -1.55
N GLU A 305 -18.67 -49.36 -1.75
CA GLU A 305 -19.68 -49.89 -0.80
C GLU A 305 -19.06 -50.29 0.54
N GLN A 306 -17.81 -50.75 0.53
CA GLN A 306 -17.04 -51.03 1.75
C GLN A 306 -16.68 -49.72 2.48
N ALA A 307 -16.31 -48.66 1.71
CA ALA A 307 -15.90 -47.38 2.23
C ALA A 307 -17.06 -46.60 2.85
N MET A 308 -18.25 -46.69 2.31
CA MET A 308 -19.43 -45.93 2.77
C MET A 308 -19.67 -46.05 4.27
N ASP A 309 -19.51 -47.21 4.88
CA ASP A 309 -19.70 -47.41 6.32
C ASP A 309 -18.65 -46.70 7.18
N VAL A 310 -17.45 -46.49 6.65
CA VAL A 310 -16.32 -45.92 7.40
C VAL A 310 -16.18 -44.42 7.16
N ILE A 311 -16.39 -43.95 5.91
CA ILE A 311 -16.12 -42.59 5.48
C ILE A 311 -17.35 -41.70 5.63
N PHE A 312 -18.56 -42.23 5.65
CA PHE A 312 -19.78 -41.45 5.70
C PHE A 312 -19.82 -40.49 6.94
N PHE A 313 -19.41 -40.99 8.10
CA PHE A 313 -19.40 -40.19 9.32
C PHE A 313 -18.36 -39.06 9.31
N PRO A 314 -17.08 -39.30 8.97
CA PRO A 314 -16.11 -38.22 8.81
C PRO A 314 -16.54 -37.13 7.80
N ILE A 315 -17.00 -37.54 6.61
CA ILE A 315 -17.48 -36.62 5.58
C ILE A 315 -18.68 -35.79 6.07
N GLY A 316 -19.61 -36.42 6.78
CA GLY A 316 -20.77 -35.72 7.37
C GLY A 316 -20.35 -34.68 8.38
N LEU A 317 -19.35 -34.97 9.21
CA LEU A 317 -18.80 -34.02 10.19
C LEU A 317 -18.08 -32.85 9.51
N GLU A 318 -17.32 -33.12 8.45
CA GLU A 318 -16.63 -32.09 7.66
C GLU A 318 -17.60 -31.17 6.93
N LEU A 319 -18.67 -31.71 6.35
CA LEU A 319 -19.73 -30.92 5.73
C LEU A 319 -20.48 -30.06 6.76
N LEU A 320 -20.76 -30.62 7.96
CA LEU A 320 -21.34 -29.84 9.05
C LEU A 320 -20.43 -28.69 9.46
N THR A 321 -19.13 -28.93 9.58
CA THR A 321 -18.13 -27.91 9.88
C THR A 321 -18.11 -26.82 8.83
N LEU A 322 -18.24 -27.18 7.54
CA LEU A 322 -18.36 -26.20 6.45
C LEU A 322 -19.59 -25.30 6.63
N ILE A 323 -20.75 -25.90 6.91
CA ILE A 323 -22.00 -25.14 7.09
C ILE A 323 -21.86 -24.15 8.27
N VAL A 324 -21.29 -24.61 9.38
CA VAL A 324 -21.08 -23.77 10.56
C VAL A 324 -20.10 -22.64 10.29
N THR A 325 -18.95 -22.92 9.67
CA THR A 325 -17.95 -21.89 9.33
C THR A 325 -18.48 -20.90 8.31
N GLN A 326 -19.29 -21.36 7.35
CA GLN A 326 -19.93 -20.51 6.35
C GLN A 326 -20.95 -19.56 6.98
N TYR A 327 -21.69 -20.03 7.99
CA TYR A 327 -22.64 -19.18 8.72
C TYR A 327 -21.96 -18.10 9.54
N TRP A 328 -20.81 -18.40 10.19
CA TRP A 328 -20.12 -17.48 11.10
C TRP A 328 -19.10 -16.57 10.42
N LEU A 329 -18.39 -17.03 9.39
CA LEU A 329 -17.24 -16.36 8.78
C LEU A 329 -17.47 -15.90 7.33
N GLY A 330 -18.61 -16.29 6.73
CA GLY A 330 -18.90 -16.05 5.32
C GLY A 330 -18.22 -17.03 4.36
N ILE A 331 -18.69 -17.02 3.12
CA ILE A 331 -18.14 -17.92 2.07
C ILE A 331 -16.75 -17.43 1.67
N ASN A 332 -15.74 -18.24 2.00
CA ASN A 332 -14.38 -18.03 1.49
C ASN A 332 -13.97 -19.23 0.63
N GLN A 333 -13.46 -18.97 -0.57
CA GLN A 333 -12.98 -20.00 -1.48
C GLN A 333 -11.96 -20.94 -0.82
N LEU A 334 -11.12 -20.41 0.09
CA LEU A 334 -10.14 -21.18 0.85
C LEU A 334 -10.79 -22.26 1.72
N ASN A 335 -11.95 -22.00 2.34
CA ASN A 335 -12.65 -22.98 3.18
C ASN A 335 -13.16 -24.15 2.35
N VAL A 336 -13.64 -23.90 1.13
CA VAL A 336 -14.11 -24.95 0.21
C VAL A 336 -12.94 -25.85 -0.22
N VAL A 337 -11.82 -25.24 -0.61
CA VAL A 337 -10.60 -25.99 -1.01
C VAL A 337 -10.09 -26.85 0.14
N PHE A 338 -10.09 -26.32 1.36
CA PHE A 338 -9.63 -27.04 2.54
C PHE A 338 -10.51 -28.28 2.85
N ILE A 339 -11.81 -28.17 2.72
CA ILE A 339 -12.72 -29.31 2.95
C ILE A 339 -12.60 -30.35 1.85
N LEU A 340 -12.48 -29.94 0.59
CA LEU A 340 -12.19 -30.87 -0.50
C LEU A 340 -10.89 -31.65 -0.25
N TYR A 341 -9.86 -30.97 0.30
CA TYR A 341 -8.63 -31.62 0.73
C TYR A 341 -8.86 -32.68 1.82
N LEU A 342 -9.64 -32.39 2.86
CA LEU A 342 -9.95 -33.34 3.94
C LEU A 342 -10.74 -34.55 3.41
N ILE A 343 -11.74 -34.33 2.57
CA ILE A 343 -12.51 -35.42 1.93
C ILE A 343 -11.58 -36.34 1.11
N LEU A 344 -10.69 -35.75 0.31
CA LEU A 344 -9.71 -36.52 -0.47
C LEU A 344 -8.78 -37.34 0.46
N LEU A 345 -8.33 -36.70 1.56
CA LEU A 345 -7.50 -37.37 2.56
C LEU A 345 -8.20 -38.56 3.21
N ASN A 346 -9.50 -38.45 3.54
CA ASN A 346 -10.30 -39.57 4.05
C ASN A 346 -10.33 -40.74 3.10
N ILE A 347 -10.52 -40.51 1.81
CA ILE A 347 -10.53 -41.54 0.77
C ILE A 347 -9.16 -42.25 0.68
N ILE A 348 -8.07 -41.45 0.73
CA ILE A 348 -6.68 -41.97 0.70
C ILE A 348 -6.42 -42.83 1.95
N CYS A 349 -6.73 -42.29 3.13
CA CYS A 349 -6.56 -43.01 4.39
C CYS A 349 -7.33 -44.34 4.40
N PHE A 350 -8.60 -44.33 4.00
CA PHE A 350 -9.39 -45.55 3.92
C PHE A 350 -8.75 -46.59 2.98
N THR A 351 -8.33 -46.18 1.79
CA THR A 351 -7.72 -47.12 0.82
C THR A 351 -6.42 -47.73 1.34
N VAL A 352 -5.59 -46.95 2.01
CA VAL A 352 -4.34 -47.41 2.63
C VAL A 352 -4.64 -48.38 3.77
N PHE A 353 -5.52 -48.01 4.71
CA PHE A 353 -5.88 -48.85 5.85
C PHE A 353 -6.60 -50.11 5.43
N SER A 354 -7.51 -50.05 4.43
CA SER A 354 -8.19 -51.24 3.89
C SER A 354 -7.20 -52.25 3.34
N LYS A 355 -6.19 -51.82 2.59
CA LYS A 355 -5.13 -52.69 2.09
C LYS A 355 -4.28 -53.32 3.20
N ARG A 356 -3.85 -52.50 4.16
CA ARG A 356 -2.93 -52.91 5.24
C ARG A 356 -3.61 -53.81 6.26
N LYS A 357 -4.73 -53.41 6.83
CA LYS A 357 -5.46 -54.14 7.88
C LYS A 357 -6.10 -55.41 7.35
N THR A 358 -6.56 -55.45 6.12
CA THR A 358 -7.05 -56.69 5.51
C THR A 358 -5.91 -57.71 5.40
N LYS A 359 -4.70 -57.31 5.04
CA LYS A 359 -3.53 -58.17 4.95
C LYS A 359 -3.11 -58.70 6.34
N GLU A 360 -3.17 -57.90 7.37
CA GLU A 360 -2.92 -58.29 8.75
C GLU A 360 -3.96 -59.29 9.26
N PHE A 361 -5.24 -59.04 9.03
CA PHE A 361 -6.35 -59.91 9.45
C PHE A 361 -6.29 -61.28 8.77
N PHE A 362 -5.92 -61.34 7.50
CA PHE A 362 -5.71 -62.65 6.81
C PHE A 362 -4.53 -63.42 7.39
N LYS A 363 -3.46 -62.76 7.82
CA LYS A 363 -2.34 -63.43 8.46
C LYS A 363 -2.73 -64.03 9.80
N GLU A 364 -3.41 -63.26 10.65
CA GLU A 364 -3.85 -63.72 11.98
C GLU A 364 -4.85 -64.88 11.86
N SER A 365 -5.82 -64.81 10.94
CA SER A 365 -6.80 -65.87 10.75
C SER A 365 -6.25 -67.19 10.16
N ILE A 366 -5.02 -67.18 9.63
CA ILE A 366 -4.34 -68.40 9.14
C ILE A 366 -3.50 -69.06 10.24
N TYR A 367 -3.10 -68.30 11.27
CA TYR A 367 -2.30 -68.83 12.38
C TYR A 367 -3.12 -69.29 13.58
N ASP A 368 -4.42 -69.02 13.62
CA ASP A 368 -5.34 -69.48 14.69
C ASP A 368 -6.01 -70.82 14.34
N TYR A 369 -5.58 -71.50 13.30
CA TYR A 369 -5.89 -72.88 12.91
C TYR A 369 -4.62 -73.69 12.83
#